data_d39c4b17a4401fd6e20b613af753bb12
#
_entry.id   d39c4b17a4401fd6e20b613af753bb12
#
_cell.length_a   1.000
_cell.length_b   1.000
_cell.length_c   1.000
_cell.angle_alpha   90.00
_cell.angle_beta   90.00
_cell.angle_gamma   90.00
#
_symmetry.space_group_name_H-M   'P 1'
#
loop_
_entity.id
_entity.type
_entity.pdbx_description
1 polymer ?
#
loop_
_entity_poly.entity_id
_entity_poly.type
_entity_poly.pdbx_seq_one_letter_code
_entity_poly.pdbx_strand_id
1 'polypeptide(L)'
;MGNITLGRYIALDSPIHKLDPRAKIMALIIMLVAIFFPAGWMGYAIIFCVVTGVILAAKLSFKYVWKSMKPILFMMIILLIVNSFAIHDGVKLFGIGKWVLYSEAVNQTAYIAVRLLLMVMITTCLTATTKPLDMTLGIEDLLKPFEVFHCPSHEIAMLISIALRFIPDLIDETQRIMKAQESRGVDMKEGTLKEKIMAILSLIVPLFVSAFQRAEDLANAMEARGYMPGEPRTRYKVLKMKAGDWVLIAGSSAVLVLMIYLSYFA
;
A
#
# COMPACT_ATOMS: atom_id res chain seq x y z
N MET A 1 23.82 -0.95 -8.20
CA MET A 1 22.70 -0.01 -8.06
C MET A 1 21.43 -0.82 -8.23
N GLY A 2 20.60 -0.92 -7.18
CA GLY A 2 19.45 -1.83 -7.21
C GLY A 2 18.41 -1.37 -8.23
N ASN A 3 17.89 -2.31 -8.98
CA ASN A 3 16.73 -2.11 -9.84
C ASN A 3 15.61 -1.50 -8.99
N ILE A 4 15.27 -0.24 -9.24
CA ILE A 4 14.10 0.40 -8.63
C ILE A 4 12.89 -0.26 -9.31
N THR A 5 12.42 -1.38 -8.74
CA THR A 5 11.17 -1.99 -9.17
C THR A 5 10.04 -1.09 -8.73
N LEU A 6 9.26 -0.57 -9.67
CA LEU A 6 8.06 0.19 -9.40
C LEU A 6 7.07 -0.68 -8.61
N GLY A 7 6.96 -0.41 -7.32
CA GLY A 7 6.12 -1.15 -6.39
C GLY A 7 6.78 -2.42 -5.84
N ARG A 8 6.19 -2.94 -4.78
CA ARG A 8 6.62 -4.17 -4.10
C ARG A 8 6.05 -5.44 -4.74
N TYR A 9 5.59 -5.37 -6.00
CA TYR A 9 5.04 -6.53 -6.70
C TYR A 9 6.13 -7.58 -6.97
N ILE A 10 5.81 -8.83 -6.62
CA ILE A 10 6.68 -9.99 -6.84
C ILE A 10 6.00 -10.87 -7.89
N ALA A 11 6.62 -11.04 -9.05
CA ALA A 11 6.07 -11.88 -10.12
C ALA A 11 6.21 -13.37 -9.78
N LEU A 12 5.17 -13.91 -9.12
CA LEU A 12 5.06 -15.34 -8.78
C LEU A 12 3.80 -15.93 -9.41
N ASP A 13 3.88 -17.19 -9.75
CA ASP A 13 2.74 -17.93 -10.31
C ASP A 13 1.98 -18.62 -9.15
N SER A 14 0.94 -17.97 -8.65
CA SER A 14 0.07 -18.48 -7.60
C SER A 14 -1.41 -18.23 -7.90
N PRO A 15 -2.32 -18.99 -7.30
CA PRO A 15 -3.77 -18.76 -7.44
C PRO A 15 -4.15 -17.32 -7.10
N ILE A 16 -3.58 -16.74 -6.05
CA ILE A 16 -3.86 -15.39 -5.58
C ILE A 16 -3.44 -14.32 -6.61
N HIS A 17 -2.30 -14.52 -7.32
CA HIS A 17 -1.86 -13.56 -8.35
C HIS A 17 -2.83 -13.47 -9.53
N LYS A 18 -3.54 -14.57 -9.84
CA LYS A 18 -4.48 -14.68 -10.98
C LYS A 18 -5.86 -14.11 -10.69
N LEU A 19 -6.16 -13.75 -9.44
CA LEU A 19 -7.43 -13.17 -9.04
C LEU A 19 -7.57 -11.73 -9.52
N ASP A 20 -8.83 -11.32 -9.73
CA ASP A 20 -9.18 -9.97 -10.17
C ASP A 20 -8.78 -8.93 -9.11
N PRO A 21 -8.10 -7.82 -9.50
CA PRO A 21 -7.71 -6.75 -8.59
C PRO A 21 -8.89 -6.15 -7.80
N ARG A 22 -10.08 -6.07 -8.39
CA ARG A 22 -11.30 -5.58 -7.72
C ARG A 22 -11.66 -6.43 -6.51
N ALA A 23 -11.67 -7.74 -6.70
CA ALA A 23 -11.97 -8.68 -5.62
C ALA A 23 -10.94 -8.60 -4.48
N LYS A 24 -9.66 -8.45 -4.81
CA LYS A 24 -8.58 -8.30 -3.82
C LYS A 24 -8.71 -7.00 -3.02
N ILE A 25 -9.04 -5.87 -3.68
CA ILE A 25 -9.25 -4.59 -3.02
C ILE A 25 -10.46 -4.66 -2.10
N MET A 26 -11.58 -5.23 -2.57
CA MET A 26 -12.78 -5.42 -1.75
C MET A 26 -12.50 -6.32 -0.55
N ALA A 27 -11.84 -7.46 -0.76
CA ALA A 27 -11.46 -8.36 0.32
C ALA A 27 -10.52 -7.69 1.35
N LEU A 28 -9.56 -6.88 0.88
CA LEU A 28 -8.68 -6.10 1.77
C LEU A 28 -9.50 -5.15 2.64
N ILE A 29 -10.41 -4.37 2.05
CA ILE A 29 -11.24 -3.41 2.80
C ILE A 29 -12.10 -4.15 3.84
N ILE A 30 -12.76 -5.24 3.44
CA ILE A 30 -13.58 -6.06 4.35
C ILE A 30 -12.74 -6.61 5.51
N MET A 31 -11.55 -7.13 5.22
CA MET A 31 -10.65 -7.67 6.24
C MET A 31 -10.10 -6.58 7.16
N LEU A 32 -9.77 -5.39 6.62
CA LEU A 32 -9.36 -4.25 7.45
C LEU A 32 -10.48 -3.85 8.41
N VAL A 33 -11.73 -3.78 7.93
CA VAL A 33 -12.88 -3.50 8.79
C VAL A 33 -13.05 -4.60 9.85
N ALA A 34 -12.91 -5.88 9.47
CA ALA A 34 -13.02 -6.99 10.40
C ALA A 34 -12.02 -6.93 11.57
N ILE A 35 -10.79 -6.45 11.31
CA ILE A 35 -9.74 -6.30 12.33
C ILE A 35 -10.11 -5.26 13.41
N PHE A 36 -10.95 -4.27 13.08
CA PHE A 36 -11.35 -3.24 14.05
C PHE A 36 -12.39 -3.71 15.06
N PHE A 37 -13.09 -4.81 14.81
CA PHE A 37 -14.04 -5.35 15.76
C PHE A 37 -13.33 -5.98 16.97
N PRO A 38 -13.74 -5.65 18.21
CA PRO A 38 -13.13 -6.16 19.44
C PRO A 38 -13.61 -7.60 19.74
N ALA A 39 -13.14 -8.57 18.99
CA ALA A 39 -13.50 -9.98 19.14
C ALA A 39 -12.51 -10.76 20.04
N GLY A 40 -11.78 -10.06 20.92
CA GLY A 40 -10.81 -10.68 21.83
C GLY A 40 -9.61 -11.33 21.12
N TRP A 41 -8.80 -12.06 21.88
CA TRP A 41 -7.62 -12.78 21.35
C TRP A 41 -8.00 -13.88 20.36
N MET A 42 -9.17 -14.51 20.54
CA MET A 42 -9.67 -15.57 19.67
C MET A 42 -9.92 -15.04 18.26
N GLY A 43 -10.54 -13.85 18.14
CA GLY A 43 -10.77 -13.20 16.84
C GLY A 43 -9.48 -12.92 16.07
N TYR A 44 -8.47 -12.40 16.75
CA TYR A 44 -7.16 -12.16 16.12
C TYR A 44 -6.45 -13.44 15.71
N ALA A 45 -6.58 -14.53 16.48
CA ALA A 45 -6.04 -15.84 16.09
C ALA A 45 -6.69 -16.36 14.80
N ILE A 46 -8.01 -16.23 14.66
CA ILE A 46 -8.74 -16.62 13.44
C ILE A 46 -8.26 -15.81 12.24
N ILE A 47 -8.20 -14.48 12.37
CA ILE A 47 -7.72 -13.61 11.26
C ILE A 47 -6.26 -13.95 10.92
N PHE A 48 -5.41 -14.19 11.91
CA PHE A 48 -4.02 -14.57 11.69
C PHE A 48 -3.91 -15.87 10.90
N CYS A 49 -4.71 -16.89 11.22
CA CYS A 49 -4.75 -18.15 10.48
C CYS A 49 -5.21 -17.94 9.03
N VAL A 50 -6.28 -17.16 8.81
CA VAL A 50 -6.78 -16.87 7.48
C VAL A 50 -5.73 -16.12 6.65
N VAL A 51 -5.15 -15.06 7.19
CA VAL A 51 -4.13 -14.25 6.48
C VAL A 51 -2.88 -15.07 6.18
N THR A 52 -2.44 -15.90 7.13
CA THR A 52 -1.31 -16.81 6.92
C THR A 52 -1.62 -17.82 5.81
N GLY A 53 -2.84 -18.37 5.79
CA GLY A 53 -3.31 -19.24 4.71
C GLY A 53 -3.27 -18.57 3.34
N VAL A 54 -3.71 -17.31 3.26
CA VAL A 54 -3.65 -16.51 2.01
C VAL A 54 -2.20 -16.24 1.59
N ILE A 55 -1.31 -15.92 2.52
CA ILE A 55 0.12 -15.70 2.25
C ILE A 55 0.79 -16.97 1.73
N LEU A 56 0.48 -18.13 2.29
CA LEU A 56 0.97 -19.43 1.82
C LEU A 56 0.43 -19.76 0.43
N ALA A 57 -0.88 -19.55 0.18
CA ALA A 57 -1.49 -19.71 -1.15
C ALA A 57 -0.89 -18.75 -2.18
N ALA A 58 -0.48 -17.54 -1.76
CA ALA A 58 0.22 -16.57 -2.59
C ALA A 58 1.68 -16.97 -2.87
N LYS A 59 2.21 -18.00 -2.21
CA LYS A 59 3.62 -18.44 -2.27
C LYS A 59 4.61 -17.33 -1.91
N LEU A 60 4.22 -16.40 -1.06
CA LEU A 60 5.09 -15.31 -0.62
C LEU A 60 6.10 -15.83 0.41
N SER A 61 7.34 -15.38 0.29
CA SER A 61 8.38 -15.72 1.26
C SER A 61 8.09 -15.07 2.61
N PHE A 62 8.12 -15.87 3.69
CA PHE A 62 8.00 -15.37 5.06
C PHE A 62 9.03 -14.28 5.38
N LYS A 63 10.23 -14.36 4.80
CA LYS A 63 11.28 -13.35 4.95
C LYS A 63 10.84 -11.99 4.42
N TYR A 64 10.06 -11.98 3.33
CA TYR A 64 9.53 -10.75 2.75
C TYR A 64 8.49 -10.11 3.68
N VAL A 65 7.54 -10.89 4.17
CA VAL A 65 6.51 -10.45 5.12
C VAL A 65 7.16 -9.94 6.41
N TRP A 66 8.12 -10.68 6.97
CA TRP A 66 8.86 -10.29 8.17
C TRP A 66 9.61 -8.97 8.01
N LYS A 67 10.21 -8.75 6.85
CA LYS A 67 10.88 -7.47 6.54
C LYS A 67 9.92 -6.28 6.56
N SER A 68 8.67 -6.48 6.13
CA SER A 68 7.62 -5.45 6.16
C SER A 68 7.12 -5.17 7.58
N MET A 69 7.26 -6.13 8.51
CA MET A 69 6.83 -6.01 9.91
C MET A 69 7.89 -5.32 10.80
N LYS A 70 9.18 -5.32 10.43
CA LYS A 70 10.26 -4.74 11.24
C LYS A 70 10.00 -3.30 11.75
N PRO A 71 9.51 -2.35 10.93
CA PRO A 71 9.26 -0.98 11.41
C PRO A 71 8.23 -0.94 12.53
N ILE A 72 7.25 -1.86 12.52
CA ILE A 72 6.19 -1.92 13.52
C ILE A 72 6.76 -2.37 14.86
N LEU A 73 7.72 -3.30 14.88
CA LEU A 73 8.36 -3.75 16.11
C LEU A 73 9.01 -2.58 16.87
N PHE A 74 9.65 -1.67 16.15
CA PHE A 74 10.18 -0.45 16.76
C PHE A 74 9.08 0.45 17.33
N MET A 75 7.99 0.63 16.57
CA MET A 75 6.83 1.42 17.02
C MET A 75 6.14 0.79 18.25
N MET A 76 6.12 -0.55 18.33
CA MET A 76 5.59 -1.26 19.50
C MET A 76 6.33 -0.93 20.79
N ILE A 77 7.66 -0.80 20.74
CA ILE A 77 8.47 -0.42 21.91
C ILE A 77 8.06 0.98 22.39
N ILE A 78 7.93 1.93 21.47
CA ILE A 78 7.47 3.28 21.80
C ILE A 78 6.07 3.27 22.40
N LEU A 79 5.16 2.50 21.80
CA LEU A 79 3.78 2.37 22.28
C LEU A 79 3.71 1.75 23.67
N LEU A 80 4.55 0.75 23.97
CA LEU A 80 4.67 0.16 25.29
C LEU A 80 5.11 1.18 26.34
N ILE A 81 6.10 2.00 25.99
CA ILE A 81 6.58 3.08 26.86
C ILE A 81 5.45 4.07 27.16
N VAL A 82 4.76 4.54 26.10
CA VAL A 82 3.66 5.51 26.24
C VAL A 82 2.51 4.94 27.08
N ASN A 83 2.07 3.70 26.78
CA ASN A 83 1.00 3.05 27.51
C ASN A 83 1.38 2.77 28.99
N SER A 84 2.63 2.50 29.28
CA SER A 84 3.14 2.33 30.66
C SER A 84 3.03 3.62 31.49
N PHE A 85 3.07 4.79 30.84
CA PHE A 85 2.82 6.06 31.54
C PHE A 85 1.35 6.45 31.58
N ALA A 86 0.53 5.98 30.65
CA ALA A 86 -0.86 6.38 30.52
C ALA A 86 -1.81 5.47 31.31
N ILE A 87 -1.51 4.17 31.38
CA ILE A 87 -2.38 3.14 31.96
C ILE A 87 -1.81 2.66 33.28
N HIS A 88 -2.56 2.86 34.34
CA HIS A 88 -2.18 2.50 35.71
C HIS A 88 -3.06 1.38 36.30
N ASP A 89 -3.87 0.72 35.46
CA ASP A 89 -4.80 -0.32 35.84
C ASP A 89 -4.18 -1.71 35.74
N GLY A 90 -4.63 -2.64 36.60
CA GLY A 90 -4.19 -4.03 36.62
C GLY A 90 -3.09 -4.32 37.64
N VAL A 91 -2.48 -5.52 37.52
CA VAL A 91 -1.44 -6.00 38.43
C VAL A 91 -0.10 -5.36 38.07
N LYS A 92 0.64 -4.91 39.06
CA LYS A 92 2.02 -4.39 38.89
C LYS A 92 2.95 -5.53 38.49
N LEU A 93 3.50 -5.50 37.28
CA LEU A 93 4.43 -6.52 36.77
C LEU A 93 5.88 -6.18 37.12
N PHE A 94 6.27 -4.92 36.92
CA PHE A 94 7.62 -4.47 37.13
C PHE A 94 7.66 -2.99 37.51
N GLY A 95 8.50 -2.59 38.45
CA GLY A 95 8.63 -1.20 38.87
C GLY A 95 10.08 -0.83 39.18
N ILE A 96 10.59 0.23 38.56
CA ILE A 96 11.88 0.82 38.88
C ILE A 96 11.61 2.27 39.30
N GLY A 97 11.69 2.55 40.61
CA GLY A 97 11.46 3.88 41.15
C GLY A 97 10.02 4.37 40.92
N LYS A 98 9.88 5.47 40.19
CA LYS A 98 8.57 6.06 39.85
C LYS A 98 7.87 5.42 38.64
N TRP A 99 8.57 4.55 37.91
CA TRP A 99 8.03 3.90 36.71
C TRP A 99 7.53 2.50 37.06
N VAL A 100 6.24 2.27 36.86
CA VAL A 100 5.56 1.00 37.15
C VAL A 100 4.89 0.50 35.88
N LEU A 101 5.24 -0.70 35.44
CA LEU A 101 4.61 -1.38 34.33
C LEU A 101 3.42 -2.21 34.83
N TYR A 102 2.23 -1.89 34.35
CA TYR A 102 1.00 -2.59 34.69
C TYR A 102 0.66 -3.65 33.63
N SER A 103 0.00 -4.72 34.07
CA SER A 103 -0.39 -5.82 33.17
C SER A 103 -1.35 -5.37 32.07
N GLU A 104 -2.24 -4.40 32.38
CA GLU A 104 -3.19 -3.87 31.41
C GLU A 104 -2.50 -3.06 30.32
N ALA A 105 -1.46 -2.29 30.67
CA ALA A 105 -0.65 -1.57 29.69
C ALA A 105 0.03 -2.52 28.68
N VAL A 106 0.53 -3.67 29.17
CA VAL A 106 1.15 -4.69 28.32
C VAL A 106 0.11 -5.37 27.42
N ASN A 107 -1.04 -5.74 28.00
CA ASN A 107 -2.13 -6.41 27.28
C ASN A 107 -2.68 -5.50 26.18
N GLN A 108 -2.96 -4.26 26.47
CA GLN A 108 -3.45 -3.28 25.49
C GLN A 108 -2.42 -2.99 24.40
N THR A 109 -1.13 -2.89 24.77
CA THR A 109 -0.05 -2.73 23.79
C THR A 109 0.04 -3.95 22.88
N ALA A 110 -0.03 -5.16 23.42
CA ALA A 110 -0.01 -6.39 22.64
C ALA A 110 -1.23 -6.46 21.69
N TYR A 111 -2.40 -6.04 22.16
CA TYR A 111 -3.63 -6.01 21.38
C TYR A 111 -3.51 -5.07 20.17
N ILE A 112 -3.01 -3.86 20.38
CA ILE A 112 -2.76 -2.89 19.30
C ILE A 112 -1.65 -3.39 18.36
N ALA A 113 -0.61 -4.00 18.92
CA ALA A 113 0.50 -4.56 18.17
C ALA A 113 0.06 -5.65 17.19
N VAL A 114 -0.70 -6.64 17.66
CA VAL A 114 -1.23 -7.71 16.82
C VAL A 114 -2.15 -7.15 15.73
N ARG A 115 -3.00 -6.18 16.08
CA ARG A 115 -3.85 -5.47 15.11
C ARG A 115 -3.02 -4.85 13.98
N LEU A 116 -2.00 -4.07 14.31
CA LEU A 116 -1.12 -3.44 13.32
C LEU A 116 -0.35 -4.45 12.49
N LEU A 117 0.14 -5.54 13.10
CA LEU A 117 0.81 -6.62 12.38
C LEU A 117 -0.11 -7.26 11.35
N LEU A 118 -1.35 -7.58 11.72
CA LEU A 118 -2.34 -8.14 10.81
C LEU A 118 -2.66 -7.20 9.66
N MET A 119 -2.86 -5.90 9.92
CA MET A 119 -3.08 -4.89 8.87
C MET A 119 -1.94 -4.85 7.87
N VAL A 120 -0.68 -4.86 8.36
CA VAL A 120 0.49 -4.85 7.48
C VAL A 120 0.65 -6.16 6.72
N MET A 121 0.32 -7.30 7.31
CA MET A 121 0.33 -8.58 6.61
C MET A 121 -0.63 -8.59 5.42
N ILE A 122 -1.87 -8.14 5.63
CA ILE A 122 -2.90 -8.10 4.57
C ILE A 122 -2.52 -7.11 3.47
N THR A 123 -2.10 -5.90 3.83
CA THR A 123 -1.68 -4.87 2.85
C THR A 123 -0.44 -5.31 2.08
N THR A 124 0.51 -5.97 2.73
CA THR A 124 1.71 -6.53 2.08
C THR A 124 1.32 -7.63 1.09
N CYS A 125 0.34 -8.47 1.43
CA CYS A 125 -0.17 -9.49 0.54
C CYS A 125 -0.77 -8.89 -0.74
N LEU A 126 -1.63 -7.87 -0.63
CA LEU A 126 -2.19 -7.17 -1.80
C LEU A 126 -1.10 -6.56 -2.66
N THR A 127 -0.18 -5.80 -2.05
CA THR A 127 0.87 -5.07 -2.77
C THR A 127 1.86 -6.00 -3.46
N ALA A 128 2.14 -7.16 -2.87
CA ALA A 128 3.04 -8.16 -3.45
C ALA A 128 2.38 -8.96 -4.58
N THR A 129 1.05 -9.14 -4.56
CA THR A 129 0.33 -9.99 -5.51
C THR A 129 -0.38 -9.24 -6.64
N THR A 130 -0.37 -7.89 -6.63
CA THR A 130 -1.11 -7.10 -7.62
C THR A 130 -0.21 -6.03 -8.22
N LYS A 131 -0.18 -5.96 -9.56
CA LYS A 131 0.59 -4.94 -10.28
C LYS A 131 -0.05 -3.55 -10.08
N PRO A 132 0.73 -2.46 -9.94
CA PRO A 132 0.20 -1.11 -9.77
C PRO A 132 -0.80 -0.69 -10.84
N LEU A 133 -0.51 -0.99 -12.12
CA LEU A 133 -1.43 -0.70 -13.24
C LEU A 133 -2.75 -1.49 -13.13
N ASP A 134 -2.70 -2.74 -12.68
CA ASP A 134 -3.91 -3.54 -12.50
C ASP A 134 -4.73 -3.06 -11.30
N MET A 135 -4.05 -2.56 -10.24
CA MET A 135 -4.70 -1.89 -9.12
C MET A 135 -5.46 -0.64 -9.57
N THR A 136 -4.86 0.19 -10.43
CA THR A 136 -5.51 1.39 -10.95
C THR A 136 -6.79 1.05 -11.72
N LEU A 137 -6.75 0.03 -12.58
CA LEU A 137 -7.93 -0.45 -13.30
C LEU A 137 -9.01 -0.99 -12.35
N GLY A 138 -8.59 -1.70 -11.29
CA GLY A 138 -9.51 -2.20 -10.26
C GLY A 138 -10.19 -1.06 -9.50
N ILE A 139 -9.45 -0.04 -9.11
CA ILE A 139 -9.99 1.15 -8.41
C ILE A 139 -10.95 1.91 -9.33
N GLU A 140 -10.59 2.13 -10.60
CA GLU A 140 -11.46 2.77 -11.58
C GLU A 140 -12.82 2.07 -11.69
N ASP A 141 -12.81 0.74 -11.85
CA ASP A 141 -14.05 -0.03 -11.96
C ASP A 141 -14.88 -0.01 -10.66
N LEU A 142 -14.23 0.06 -9.48
CA LEU A 142 -14.91 0.22 -8.20
C LEU A 142 -15.46 1.63 -7.98
N LEU A 143 -14.87 2.64 -8.63
CA LEU A 143 -15.34 4.04 -8.57
C LEU A 143 -16.46 4.34 -9.58
N LYS A 144 -16.69 3.50 -10.60
CA LYS A 144 -17.77 3.68 -11.57
C LYS A 144 -19.14 3.96 -10.96
N PRO A 145 -19.60 3.26 -9.90
CA PRO A 145 -20.88 3.57 -9.28
C PRO A 145 -20.96 5.01 -8.74
N PHE A 146 -19.82 5.63 -8.45
CA PHE A 146 -19.70 6.99 -7.95
C PHE A 146 -19.67 8.05 -9.07
N GLU A 147 -19.66 7.65 -10.34
CA GLU A 147 -19.82 8.58 -11.48
C GLU A 147 -21.15 9.33 -11.43
N VAL A 148 -22.18 8.75 -10.79
CA VAL A 148 -23.43 9.43 -10.47
C VAL A 148 -23.21 10.73 -9.67
N PHE A 149 -22.15 10.80 -8.88
CA PHE A 149 -21.74 12.01 -8.13
C PHE A 149 -20.78 12.92 -8.91
N HIS A 150 -20.71 12.83 -10.25
CA HIS A 150 -19.81 13.58 -11.12
C HIS A 150 -18.31 13.32 -10.85
N CYS A 151 -17.97 12.15 -10.35
CA CYS A 151 -16.58 11.75 -10.17
C CYS A 151 -16.01 11.27 -11.52
N PRO A 152 -15.01 11.95 -12.13
CA PRO A 152 -14.41 11.58 -13.41
C PRO A 152 -13.46 10.37 -13.23
N SER A 153 -14.03 9.19 -12.93
CA SER A 153 -13.29 7.97 -12.59
C SER A 153 -12.35 7.53 -13.70
N HIS A 154 -12.78 7.68 -14.95
CA HIS A 154 -12.00 7.30 -16.13
C HIS A 154 -10.78 8.20 -16.34
N GLU A 155 -10.97 9.52 -16.25
CA GLU A 155 -9.88 10.50 -16.41
C GLU A 155 -8.84 10.34 -15.31
N ILE A 156 -9.26 10.14 -14.06
CA ILE A 156 -8.36 9.89 -12.92
C ILE A 156 -7.53 8.62 -13.17
N ALA A 157 -8.16 7.53 -13.57
CA ALA A 157 -7.47 6.27 -13.83
C ALA A 157 -6.49 6.38 -15.01
N MET A 158 -6.86 7.12 -16.05
CA MET A 158 -5.98 7.41 -17.18
C MET A 158 -4.76 8.22 -16.74
N LEU A 159 -4.95 9.29 -15.97
CA LEU A 159 -3.85 10.12 -15.45
C LEU A 159 -2.90 9.28 -14.58
N ILE A 160 -3.42 8.44 -13.68
CA ILE A 160 -2.61 7.54 -12.86
C ILE A 160 -1.84 6.54 -13.73
N SER A 161 -2.49 5.98 -14.75
CA SER A 161 -1.85 5.03 -15.67
C SER A 161 -0.72 5.66 -16.47
N ILE A 162 -0.89 6.90 -16.95
CA ILE A 162 0.15 7.68 -17.61
C ILE A 162 1.29 7.98 -16.64
N ALA A 163 0.97 8.43 -15.43
CA ALA A 163 1.98 8.71 -14.41
C ALA A 163 2.80 7.47 -14.08
N LEU A 164 2.16 6.31 -13.82
CA LEU A 164 2.84 5.04 -13.52
C LEU A 164 3.74 4.57 -14.67
N ARG A 165 3.38 4.90 -15.91
CA ARG A 165 4.21 4.60 -17.08
C ARG A 165 5.44 5.50 -17.18
N PHE A 166 5.30 6.79 -16.85
CA PHE A 166 6.41 7.74 -16.96
C PHE A 166 7.36 7.75 -15.75
N ILE A 167 6.92 7.26 -14.58
CA ILE A 167 7.79 7.22 -13.39
C ILE A 167 9.14 6.52 -13.65
N PRO A 168 9.23 5.32 -14.29
CA PRO A 168 10.51 4.71 -14.60
C PRO A 168 11.41 5.62 -15.47
N ASP A 169 10.83 6.20 -16.52
CA ASP A 169 11.56 7.07 -17.44
C ASP A 169 12.11 8.32 -16.72
N LEU A 170 11.30 8.91 -15.80
CA LEU A 170 11.73 10.06 -15.00
C LEU A 170 12.83 9.68 -14.00
N ILE A 171 12.79 8.47 -13.44
CA ILE A 171 13.86 7.97 -12.55
C ILE A 171 15.17 7.81 -13.34
N ASP A 172 15.12 7.23 -14.52
CA ASP A 172 16.29 7.07 -15.37
C ASP A 172 16.85 8.42 -15.83
N GLU A 173 15.98 9.36 -16.19
CA GLU A 173 16.36 10.73 -16.55
C GLU A 173 17.01 11.45 -15.37
N THR A 174 16.42 11.32 -14.17
CA THR A 174 16.99 11.86 -12.93
C THR A 174 18.42 11.38 -12.70
N GLN A 175 18.66 10.07 -12.90
CA GLN A 175 20.01 9.51 -12.75
C GLN A 175 21.00 10.03 -13.80
N ARG A 176 20.55 10.23 -15.05
CA ARG A 176 21.39 10.81 -16.12
C ARG A 176 21.77 12.25 -15.80
N ILE A 177 20.79 13.08 -15.43
CA ILE A 177 21.01 14.48 -15.08
C ILE A 177 21.93 14.57 -13.85
N MET A 178 21.72 13.74 -12.83
CA MET A 178 22.53 13.68 -11.62
C MET A 178 24.01 13.41 -11.96
N LYS A 179 24.29 12.39 -12.77
CA LYS A 179 25.64 12.07 -13.22
C LYS A 179 26.27 13.21 -14.05
N ALA A 180 25.47 13.86 -14.89
CA ALA A 180 25.94 15.02 -15.67
C ALA A 180 26.30 16.21 -14.77
N GLN A 181 25.52 16.47 -13.73
CA GLN A 181 25.79 17.55 -12.78
C GLN A 181 26.99 17.22 -11.86
N GLU A 182 27.14 15.96 -11.44
CA GLU A 182 28.33 15.50 -10.72
C GLU A 182 29.61 15.70 -11.57
N SER A 183 29.55 15.40 -12.89
CA SER A 183 30.68 15.67 -13.80
C SER A 183 30.99 17.16 -14.00
N ARG A 184 30.03 18.04 -13.73
CA ARG A 184 30.21 19.50 -13.74
C ARG A 184 30.66 20.05 -12.39
N GLY A 185 30.97 19.18 -11.42
CA GLY A 185 31.44 19.56 -10.08
C GLY A 185 30.37 19.95 -9.09
N VAL A 186 29.08 19.65 -9.40
CA VAL A 186 27.99 19.88 -8.45
C VAL A 186 27.92 18.71 -7.47
N ASP A 187 28.26 18.96 -6.21
CA ASP A 187 28.14 17.97 -5.14
C ASP A 187 26.76 18.11 -4.46
N MET A 188 25.96 17.01 -4.48
CA MET A 188 24.65 16.98 -3.84
C MET A 188 24.70 16.57 -2.36
N LYS A 189 25.84 16.07 -1.88
CA LYS A 189 25.98 15.49 -0.53
C LYS A 189 26.68 16.45 0.43
N GLU A 190 27.68 17.16 -0.06
CA GLU A 190 28.50 18.06 0.74
C GLU A 190 28.17 19.53 0.46
N GLY A 191 28.62 20.43 1.33
CA GLY A 191 28.44 21.89 1.19
C GLY A 191 27.39 22.52 2.10
N THR A 192 27.27 23.83 1.98
CA THR A 192 26.31 24.68 2.71
C THR A 192 24.90 24.44 2.29
N LEU A 193 23.90 24.83 3.09
CA LEU A 193 22.47 24.72 2.74
C LEU A 193 22.16 25.41 1.40
N LYS A 194 22.80 26.56 1.11
CA LYS A 194 22.59 27.28 -0.15
C LYS A 194 23.11 26.47 -1.35
N GLU A 195 24.29 25.86 -1.24
CA GLU A 195 24.87 25.01 -2.29
C GLU A 195 24.01 23.77 -2.53
N LYS A 196 23.51 23.13 -1.48
CA LYS A 196 22.57 21.99 -1.60
C LYS A 196 21.26 22.37 -2.31
N ILE A 197 20.70 23.55 -2.00
CA ILE A 197 19.49 24.04 -2.69
C ILE A 197 19.79 24.28 -4.18
N MET A 198 20.93 24.89 -4.50
CA MET A 198 21.32 25.13 -5.90
C MET A 198 21.59 23.83 -6.65
N ALA A 199 22.19 22.83 -6.01
CA ALA A 199 22.40 21.50 -6.56
C ALA A 199 21.05 20.80 -6.86
N ILE A 200 20.09 20.89 -5.95
CA ILE A 200 18.75 20.35 -6.15
C ILE A 200 18.03 21.08 -7.30
N LEU A 201 18.13 22.40 -7.38
CA LEU A 201 17.53 23.18 -8.47
C LEU A 201 18.15 22.81 -9.83
N SER A 202 19.47 22.57 -9.89
CA SER A 202 20.15 22.14 -11.12
C SER A 202 19.69 20.78 -11.62
N LEU A 203 19.05 19.97 -10.76
CA LEU A 203 18.41 18.69 -11.10
C LEU A 203 16.93 18.88 -11.47
N ILE A 204 16.19 19.65 -10.66
CA ILE A 204 14.73 19.81 -10.82
C ILE A 204 14.37 20.56 -12.11
N VAL A 205 15.08 21.65 -12.42
CA VAL A 205 14.74 22.49 -13.60
C VAL A 205 14.81 21.71 -14.91
N PRO A 206 15.89 20.97 -15.23
CA PRO A 206 15.93 20.15 -16.44
C PRO A 206 14.89 19.05 -16.47
N LEU A 207 14.61 18.41 -15.32
CA LEU A 207 13.55 17.39 -15.21
C LEU A 207 12.18 17.95 -15.52
N PHE A 208 11.90 19.16 -15.01
CA PHE A 208 10.63 19.84 -15.24
C PHE A 208 10.43 20.15 -16.72
N VAL A 209 11.47 20.71 -17.39
CA VAL A 209 11.44 20.99 -18.82
C VAL A 209 11.21 19.71 -19.63
N SER A 210 11.95 18.64 -19.34
CA SER A 210 11.78 17.34 -20.00
C SER A 210 10.38 16.75 -19.78
N ALA A 211 9.82 16.88 -18.57
CA ALA A 211 8.47 16.41 -18.27
C ALA A 211 7.40 17.18 -19.08
N PHE A 212 7.53 18.51 -19.22
CA PHE A 212 6.62 19.30 -20.05
C PHE A 212 6.70 18.95 -21.52
N GLN A 213 7.90 18.78 -22.07
CA GLN A 213 8.08 18.35 -23.46
C GLN A 213 7.39 17.00 -23.71
N ARG A 214 7.58 16.04 -22.80
CA ARG A 214 6.90 14.72 -22.89
C ARG A 214 5.38 14.83 -22.79
N ALA A 215 4.88 15.73 -21.94
CA ALA A 215 3.44 15.96 -21.81
C ALA A 215 2.85 16.55 -23.09
N GLU A 216 3.54 17.50 -23.71
CA GLU A 216 3.16 18.10 -25.00
C GLU A 216 3.19 17.06 -26.13
N ASP A 217 4.27 16.27 -26.24
CA ASP A 217 4.38 15.19 -27.23
C ASP A 217 3.25 14.15 -27.05
N LEU A 218 2.93 13.79 -25.79
CA LEU A 218 1.84 12.87 -25.50
C LEU A 218 0.48 13.47 -25.90
N ALA A 219 0.23 14.76 -25.56
CA ALA A 219 -1.02 15.43 -25.89
C ALA A 219 -1.22 15.47 -27.41
N ASN A 220 -0.20 15.89 -28.16
CA ASN A 220 -0.21 15.92 -29.63
C ASN A 220 -0.46 14.52 -30.22
N ALA A 221 0.19 13.47 -29.66
CA ALA A 221 -0.02 12.11 -30.09
C ALA A 221 -1.43 11.57 -29.77
N MET A 222 -2.03 12.01 -28.67
CA MET A 222 -3.40 11.65 -28.30
C MET A 222 -4.41 12.35 -29.22
N GLU A 223 -4.25 13.64 -29.50
CA GLU A 223 -5.08 14.39 -30.44
C GLU A 223 -5.01 13.81 -31.85
N ALA A 224 -3.82 13.50 -32.34
CA ALA A 224 -3.62 12.88 -33.65
C ALA A 224 -4.29 11.48 -33.77
N ARG A 225 -4.52 10.81 -32.65
CA ARG A 225 -5.27 9.53 -32.56
C ARG A 225 -6.76 9.72 -32.31
N GLY A 226 -7.27 10.94 -32.37
CA GLY A 226 -8.68 11.25 -32.16
C GLY A 226 -9.12 11.15 -30.72
N TYR A 227 -8.22 11.46 -29.75
CA TYR A 227 -8.62 11.49 -28.35
C TYR A 227 -9.58 12.66 -28.10
N MET A 228 -10.80 12.36 -27.63
CA MET A 228 -11.79 13.35 -27.17
C MET A 228 -12.11 13.09 -25.69
N PRO A 229 -11.88 14.07 -24.79
CA PRO A 229 -12.28 13.96 -23.39
C PRO A 229 -13.79 13.79 -23.24
N GLY A 230 -14.21 12.97 -22.27
CA GLY A 230 -15.63 12.79 -21.94
C GLY A 230 -16.42 11.82 -22.84
N GLU A 231 -15.86 11.32 -23.93
CA GLU A 231 -16.54 10.33 -24.76
C GLU A 231 -16.38 8.90 -24.21
N PRO A 232 -17.46 8.07 -24.26
CA PRO A 232 -17.39 6.68 -23.83
C PRO A 232 -16.48 5.86 -24.75
N ARG A 233 -15.55 5.09 -24.17
CA ARG A 233 -14.54 4.33 -24.91
C ARG A 233 -14.53 2.86 -24.55
N THR A 234 -14.12 2.05 -25.53
CA THR A 234 -13.81 0.64 -25.32
C THR A 234 -12.39 0.49 -24.74
N ARG A 235 -12.22 -0.48 -23.83
CA ARG A 235 -10.92 -0.79 -23.22
C ARG A 235 -10.29 -2.01 -23.85
N TYR A 236 -8.99 -1.95 -24.07
CA TYR A 236 -8.21 -3.11 -24.52
C TYR A 236 -8.18 -4.20 -23.45
N LYS A 237 -7.92 -3.83 -22.18
CA LYS A 237 -7.90 -4.77 -21.04
C LYS A 237 -9.19 -4.63 -20.25
N VAL A 238 -10.03 -5.65 -20.32
CA VAL A 238 -11.28 -5.73 -19.54
C VAL A 238 -11.07 -6.75 -18.42
N LEU A 239 -11.33 -6.32 -17.18
CA LEU A 239 -11.31 -7.22 -16.02
C LEU A 239 -12.55 -8.11 -16.04
N LYS A 240 -12.37 -9.42 -15.79
CA LYS A 240 -13.46 -10.39 -15.75
C LYS A 240 -13.41 -11.18 -14.45
N MET A 241 -14.42 -10.99 -13.61
CA MET A 241 -14.54 -11.76 -12.37
C MET A 241 -14.74 -13.24 -12.65
N LYS A 242 -14.02 -14.09 -11.96
CA LYS A 242 -14.08 -15.54 -12.01
C LYS A 242 -14.68 -16.09 -10.70
N ALA A 243 -15.01 -17.39 -10.68
CA ALA A 243 -15.53 -18.04 -9.48
C ALA A 243 -14.60 -17.88 -8.26
N GLY A 244 -13.27 -17.91 -8.47
CA GLY A 244 -12.29 -17.69 -7.40
C GLY A 244 -12.37 -16.30 -6.75
N ASP A 245 -12.75 -15.26 -7.51
CA ASP A 245 -12.91 -13.89 -6.99
C ASP A 245 -14.11 -13.80 -6.06
N TRP A 246 -15.21 -14.46 -6.42
CA TRP A 246 -16.39 -14.56 -5.56
C TRP A 246 -16.14 -15.35 -4.29
N VAL A 247 -15.34 -16.43 -4.36
CA VAL A 247 -14.91 -17.19 -3.18
C VAL A 247 -14.08 -16.31 -2.24
N LEU A 248 -13.17 -15.48 -2.77
CA LEU A 248 -12.39 -14.55 -1.96
C LEU A 248 -13.27 -13.53 -1.23
N ILE A 249 -14.22 -12.91 -1.96
CA ILE A 249 -15.14 -11.92 -1.38
C ILE A 249 -16.06 -12.58 -0.33
N ALA A 250 -16.65 -13.74 -0.65
CA ALA A 250 -17.49 -14.47 0.27
C ALA A 250 -16.73 -14.92 1.54
N GLY A 251 -15.50 -15.42 1.37
CA GLY A 251 -14.65 -15.81 2.48
C GLY A 251 -14.29 -14.63 3.39
N SER A 252 -13.90 -13.49 2.83
CA SER A 252 -13.61 -12.28 3.61
C SER A 252 -14.87 -11.74 4.32
N SER A 253 -16.04 -11.79 3.66
CA SER A 253 -17.29 -11.39 4.27
C SER A 253 -17.72 -12.34 5.40
N ALA A 254 -17.52 -13.65 5.24
CA ALA A 254 -17.78 -14.62 6.29
C ALA A 254 -16.89 -14.37 7.54
N VAL A 255 -15.62 -14.02 7.34
CA VAL A 255 -14.72 -13.63 8.44
C VAL A 255 -15.24 -12.37 9.13
N LEU A 256 -15.69 -11.34 8.38
CA LEU A 256 -16.26 -10.14 8.96
C LEU A 256 -17.49 -10.45 9.83
N VAL A 257 -18.43 -11.24 9.30
CA VAL A 257 -19.64 -11.65 10.04
C VAL A 257 -19.27 -12.43 11.31
N LEU A 258 -18.29 -13.33 11.21
CA LEU A 258 -17.79 -14.07 12.36
C LEU A 258 -17.18 -13.14 13.42
N MET A 259 -16.42 -12.12 13.01
CA MET A 259 -15.84 -11.14 13.93
C MET A 259 -16.90 -10.28 14.62
N ILE A 260 -17.94 -9.87 13.88
CA ILE A 260 -19.08 -9.15 14.47
C ILE A 260 -19.79 -10.05 15.49
N TYR A 261 -20.03 -11.31 15.15
CA TYR A 261 -20.65 -12.28 16.05
C TYR A 261 -19.82 -12.45 17.33
N LEU A 262 -18.51 -12.69 17.21
CA LEU A 262 -17.61 -12.83 18.37
C LEU A 262 -17.52 -11.56 19.19
N SER A 263 -17.54 -10.38 18.56
CA SER A 263 -17.55 -9.09 19.25
C SER A 263 -18.84 -8.84 20.06
N TYR A 264 -19.94 -9.45 19.67
CA TYR A 264 -21.20 -9.36 20.43
C TYR A 264 -21.25 -10.27 21.67
N PHE A 265 -20.47 -11.37 21.64
CA PHE A 265 -20.43 -12.34 22.72
C PHE A 265 -19.16 -12.22 23.60
N ALA A 266 -18.19 -11.38 23.24
CA ALA A 266 -16.99 -11.10 24.06
C ALA A 266 -17.19 -9.87 24.94
#